data_484a68cc0e6613fe20844a6f68c492ba
#
_entry.id   484a68cc0e6613fe20844a6f68c492ba
#
_cell.length_a   1.000
_cell.length_b   1.000
_cell.length_c   1.000
_cell.angle_alpha   90.00
_cell.angle_beta   90.00
_cell.angle_gamma   90.00
#
_symmetry.space_group_name_H-M   'P 1'
#
loop_
_entity.id
_entity.type
_entity.pdbx_description
1 polymer ?
#
loop_
_entity_poly.entity_id
_entity_poly.type
_entity_poly.pdbx_seq_one_letter_code
_entity_poly.pdbx_strand_id
1 'polypeptide(L)'
;YKVLNQSGLSQEDVYRHMRNYMLDIVGTEKHLSMVKMERVPGFYFLYSNIFLRVVRRTNLWDSEQAHGKDYFDVTMKKCLWHTACLENGCEKLCPLFCDVDNVTYGGLKKLDFSRTKTLGYGGDCCDFHFFRKRS
;
A
#
# COMPACT_ATOMS: atom_id res chain seq x y z
N TYR A 1 3.00 -14.04 -12.11
CA TYR A 1 2.42 -15.13 -11.34
C TYR A 1 2.02 -16.31 -12.24
N LYS A 2 1.11 -16.11 -13.20
CA LYS A 2 0.65 -17.19 -14.11
C LYS A 2 1.80 -17.85 -14.85
N VAL A 3 2.75 -17.09 -15.37
CA VAL A 3 3.95 -17.60 -16.05
C VAL A 3 4.80 -18.45 -15.12
N LEU A 4 5.02 -18.00 -13.89
CA LEU A 4 5.79 -18.78 -12.90
C LEU A 4 5.09 -20.10 -12.54
N ASN A 5 3.77 -20.11 -12.43
CA ASN A 5 3.00 -21.33 -12.20
C ASN A 5 3.15 -22.35 -13.35
N GLN A 6 3.41 -21.89 -14.56
CA GLN A 6 3.62 -22.72 -15.75
C GLN A 6 5.08 -23.22 -15.90
N SER A 7 6.01 -22.70 -15.09
CA SER A 7 7.44 -23.02 -15.19
C SER A 7 7.87 -24.31 -14.49
N GLY A 8 6.91 -25.04 -13.88
CA GLY A 8 7.21 -26.28 -13.12
C GLY A 8 7.72 -26.05 -11.71
N LEU A 9 7.76 -24.81 -11.24
CA LEU A 9 8.10 -24.47 -9.85
C LEU A 9 6.97 -24.88 -8.88
N SER A 10 7.34 -25.20 -7.64
CA SER A 10 6.35 -25.41 -6.59
C SER A 10 5.58 -24.13 -6.29
N GLN A 11 4.35 -24.24 -5.78
CA GLN A 11 3.53 -23.08 -5.40
C GLN A 11 4.22 -22.23 -4.32
N GLU A 12 4.97 -22.87 -3.43
CA GLU A 12 5.77 -22.18 -2.41
C GLU A 12 6.90 -21.37 -3.02
N ASP A 13 7.64 -21.94 -3.99
CA ASP A 13 8.69 -21.23 -4.70
C ASP A 13 8.16 -20.05 -5.50
N VAL A 14 7.03 -20.24 -6.20
CA VAL A 14 6.36 -19.16 -6.92
C VAL A 14 5.98 -18.02 -5.97
N TYR A 15 5.38 -18.33 -4.83
CA TYR A 15 5.02 -17.32 -3.84
C TYR A 15 6.26 -16.61 -3.28
N ARG A 16 7.32 -17.34 -2.97
CA ARG A 16 8.59 -16.78 -2.49
C ARG A 16 9.22 -15.83 -3.51
N HIS A 17 9.24 -16.19 -4.78
CA HIS A 17 9.73 -15.30 -5.84
C HIS A 17 8.89 -14.03 -5.97
N MET A 18 7.56 -14.16 -5.94
CA MET A 18 6.66 -13.01 -5.97
C MET A 18 6.86 -12.10 -4.76
N ARG A 19 6.99 -12.68 -3.57
CA ARG A 19 7.24 -11.94 -2.34
C ARG A 19 8.54 -11.14 -2.41
N ASN A 20 9.64 -11.79 -2.78
CA ASN A 20 10.94 -11.14 -2.90
C ASN A 20 10.87 -9.98 -3.92
N TYR A 21 10.27 -10.21 -5.08
CA TYR A 21 10.10 -9.15 -6.07
C TYR A 21 9.28 -7.97 -5.54
N MET A 22 8.14 -8.25 -4.92
CA MET A 22 7.24 -7.21 -4.42
C MET A 22 7.84 -6.41 -3.26
N LEU A 23 8.50 -7.07 -2.31
CA LEU A 23 9.02 -6.39 -1.12
C LEU A 23 10.42 -5.81 -1.33
N ASP A 24 11.34 -6.60 -1.90
CA ASP A 24 12.75 -6.22 -1.99
C ASP A 24 13.01 -5.27 -3.18
N ILE A 25 12.23 -5.37 -4.26
CA ILE A 25 12.39 -4.51 -5.43
C ILE A 25 11.33 -3.41 -5.41
N VAL A 26 10.06 -3.76 -5.59
CA VAL A 26 8.98 -2.75 -5.72
C VAL A 26 8.83 -1.91 -4.46
N GLY A 27 8.79 -2.55 -3.28
CA GLY A 27 8.68 -1.86 -1.99
C GLY A 27 9.87 -0.93 -1.73
N THR A 28 11.09 -1.42 -1.99
CA THR A 28 12.31 -0.63 -1.81
C THR A 28 12.36 0.58 -2.76
N GLU A 29 12.02 0.41 -4.04
CA GLU A 29 11.95 1.53 -5.00
C GLU A 29 10.94 2.59 -4.58
N LYS A 30 9.76 2.16 -4.12
CA LYS A 30 8.73 3.07 -3.59
C LYS A 30 9.23 3.79 -2.33
N HIS A 31 9.86 3.07 -1.41
CA HIS A 31 10.44 3.67 -0.20
C HIS A 31 11.49 4.75 -0.54
N LEU A 32 12.42 4.44 -1.44
CA LEU A 32 13.44 5.40 -1.88
C LEU A 32 12.82 6.64 -2.55
N SER A 33 11.73 6.46 -3.29
CA SER A 33 10.97 7.57 -3.87
C SER A 33 10.34 8.44 -2.77
N MET A 34 9.76 7.83 -1.73
CA MET A 34 9.21 8.55 -0.57
C MET A 34 10.29 9.31 0.20
N VAL A 35 11.46 8.69 0.43
CA VAL A 35 12.62 9.36 1.07
C VAL A 35 13.09 10.58 0.29
N LYS A 36 13.05 10.53 -1.05
CA LYS A 36 13.37 11.71 -1.88
C LYS A 36 12.29 12.78 -1.77
N MET A 37 11.02 12.38 -1.82
CA MET A 37 9.89 13.31 -1.74
C MET A 37 9.80 14.02 -0.39
N GLU A 38 10.10 13.35 0.72
CA GLU A 38 10.03 13.99 2.04
C GLU A 38 11.07 15.09 2.27
N ARG A 39 12.05 15.26 1.36
CA ARG A 39 12.98 16.39 1.36
C ARG A 39 12.33 17.69 0.90
N VAL A 40 11.21 17.60 0.18
CA VAL A 40 10.50 18.78 -0.31
C VAL A 40 9.87 19.54 0.87
N PRO A 41 10.07 20.86 0.97
CA PRO A 41 9.39 21.67 1.98
C PRO A 41 7.87 21.53 1.88
N GLY A 42 7.20 21.34 3.01
CA GLY A 42 5.75 21.13 3.03
C GLY A 42 5.29 19.77 2.52
N PHE A 43 6.20 18.80 2.39
CA PHE A 43 5.91 17.44 1.90
C PHE A 43 4.63 16.84 2.48
N TYR A 44 4.44 16.88 3.80
CA TYR A 44 3.27 16.28 4.43
C TYR A 44 1.96 16.83 3.87
N PHE A 45 1.83 18.14 3.76
CA PHE A 45 0.61 18.79 3.26
C PHE A 45 0.41 18.51 1.76
N LEU A 46 1.47 18.55 0.99
CA LEU A 46 1.41 18.24 -0.44
C LEU A 46 1.00 16.78 -0.66
N TYR A 47 1.65 15.87 0.03
CA TYR A 47 1.39 14.43 -0.09
C TYR A 47 -0.02 14.06 0.34
N SER A 48 -0.48 14.52 1.53
CA SER A 48 -1.81 14.25 2.02
C SER A 48 -2.91 14.75 1.07
N ASN A 49 -2.76 15.97 0.54
CA ASN A 49 -3.72 16.53 -0.40
C ASN A 49 -3.77 15.74 -1.72
N ILE A 50 -2.61 15.38 -2.28
CA ILE A 50 -2.55 14.59 -3.51
C ILE A 50 -3.13 13.20 -3.28
N PHE A 51 -2.72 12.51 -2.22
CA PHE A 51 -3.18 11.16 -1.89
C PHE A 51 -4.71 11.12 -1.74
N LEU A 52 -5.28 11.98 -0.89
CA LEU A 52 -6.72 12.04 -0.66
C LEU A 52 -7.49 12.38 -1.93
N ARG A 53 -6.96 13.27 -2.77
CA ARG A 53 -7.56 13.64 -4.05
C ARG A 53 -7.57 12.48 -5.03
N VAL A 54 -6.45 11.77 -5.17
CA VAL A 54 -6.32 10.62 -6.09
C VAL A 54 -7.28 9.52 -5.67
N VAL A 55 -7.29 9.13 -4.40
CA VAL A 55 -8.19 8.08 -3.90
C VAL A 55 -9.66 8.45 -4.10
N ARG A 56 -10.02 9.71 -3.89
CA ARG A 56 -11.41 10.19 -4.04
C ARG A 56 -11.88 10.28 -5.48
N ARG A 57 -10.98 10.61 -6.42
CA ARG A 57 -11.36 10.85 -7.82
C ARG A 57 -11.36 9.61 -8.69
N THR A 58 -10.75 8.53 -8.23
CA THR A 58 -10.66 7.29 -9.00
C THR A 58 -11.72 6.31 -8.51
N ASN A 59 -12.37 5.59 -9.43
CA ASN A 59 -13.31 4.51 -9.11
C ASN A 59 -12.62 3.20 -8.70
N LEU A 60 -11.31 3.22 -8.56
CA LEU A 60 -10.49 2.06 -8.20
C LEU A 60 -10.55 1.74 -6.70
N TRP A 61 -10.89 2.74 -5.90
CA TRP A 61 -11.08 2.62 -4.46
C TRP A 61 -12.43 3.17 -4.05
N ASP A 62 -13.08 2.52 -3.10
CA ASP A 62 -14.21 3.06 -2.36
C ASP A 62 -13.70 3.35 -0.94
N SER A 63 -13.70 4.61 -0.56
CA SER A 63 -13.09 5.07 0.68
C SER A 63 -13.89 6.13 1.42
N GLU A 64 -13.84 6.03 2.74
CA GLU A 64 -14.21 7.10 3.66
C GLU A 64 -12.94 7.81 4.12
N GLN A 65 -12.95 9.13 4.19
CA GLN A 65 -11.80 9.94 4.52
C GLN A 65 -12.10 10.89 5.66
N ALA A 66 -11.15 11.03 6.57
CA ALA A 66 -11.12 12.06 7.59
C ALA A 66 -9.72 12.66 7.67
N HIS A 67 -9.60 13.92 8.05
CA HIS A 67 -8.30 14.55 8.23
C HIS A 67 -8.35 15.64 9.32
N GLY A 68 -7.23 15.82 9.97
CA GLY A 68 -6.95 16.92 10.87
C GLY A 68 -5.68 17.67 10.42
N LYS A 69 -5.14 18.47 11.32
CA LYS A 69 -3.92 19.26 11.03
C LYS A 69 -2.70 18.39 10.78
N ASP A 70 -2.52 17.33 11.56
CA ASP A 70 -1.33 16.50 11.58
C ASP A 70 -1.63 15.01 11.28
N TYR A 71 -2.81 14.69 10.79
CA TYR A 71 -3.21 13.33 10.41
C TYR A 71 -4.22 13.31 9.28
N PHE A 72 -4.31 12.17 8.61
CA PHE A 72 -5.42 11.84 7.73
C PHE A 72 -5.70 10.34 7.76
N ASP A 73 -6.98 10.01 7.72
CA ASP A 73 -7.49 8.64 7.74
C ASP A 73 -8.13 8.29 6.40
N VAL A 74 -7.87 7.08 5.95
CA VAL A 74 -8.50 6.52 4.75
C VAL A 74 -8.96 5.11 5.06
N THR A 75 -10.26 4.93 5.14
CA THR A 75 -10.87 3.61 5.29
C THR A 75 -11.34 3.13 3.92
N MET A 76 -10.63 2.18 3.35
CA MET A 76 -10.93 1.62 2.02
C MET A 76 -11.82 0.39 2.15
N LYS A 77 -13.03 0.47 1.63
CA LYS A 77 -14.00 -0.65 1.55
C LYS A 77 -13.84 -1.45 0.26
N LYS A 78 -13.25 -0.85 -0.77
CA LYS A 78 -12.85 -1.48 -2.02
C LYS A 78 -11.42 -1.07 -2.34
N CYS A 79 -10.60 -2.04 -2.73
CA CYS A 79 -9.21 -1.82 -3.09
C CYS A 79 -8.93 -2.40 -4.49
N LEU A 80 -8.29 -1.62 -5.36
CA LEU A 80 -7.89 -2.05 -6.69
C LEU A 80 -7.14 -3.40 -6.67
N TRP A 81 -6.15 -3.53 -5.79
CA TRP A 81 -5.31 -4.73 -5.71
C TRP A 81 -6.08 -5.95 -5.25
N HIS A 82 -6.94 -5.80 -4.24
CA HIS A 82 -7.81 -6.87 -3.77
C HIS A 82 -8.77 -7.32 -4.86
N THR A 83 -9.45 -6.39 -5.52
CA THR A 83 -10.35 -6.70 -6.64
C THR A 83 -9.60 -7.41 -7.77
N ALA A 84 -8.42 -6.91 -8.17
CA ALA A 84 -7.63 -7.52 -9.23
C ALA A 84 -7.16 -8.93 -8.87
N CYS A 85 -6.78 -9.18 -7.63
CA CYS A 85 -6.40 -10.52 -7.16
C CYS A 85 -7.58 -11.51 -7.22
N LEU A 86 -8.77 -11.08 -6.79
CA LEU A 86 -9.99 -11.91 -6.87
C LEU A 86 -10.35 -12.25 -8.32
N GLU A 87 -10.40 -11.23 -9.20
CA GLU A 87 -10.75 -11.40 -10.61
C GLU A 87 -9.78 -12.30 -11.39
N ASN A 88 -8.53 -12.37 -10.94
CA ASN A 88 -7.49 -13.18 -11.57
C ASN A 88 -7.20 -14.51 -10.85
N GLY A 89 -7.96 -14.88 -9.82
CA GLY A 89 -7.79 -16.12 -9.08
C GLY A 89 -6.44 -16.24 -8.38
N CYS A 90 -5.93 -15.12 -7.87
CA CYS A 90 -4.63 -15.06 -7.17
C CYS A 90 -4.72 -14.34 -5.82
N GLU A 91 -5.78 -14.61 -5.07
CA GLU A 91 -6.07 -14.00 -3.76
C GLU A 91 -4.91 -14.14 -2.78
N LYS A 92 -4.17 -15.24 -2.86
CA LYS A 92 -2.98 -15.52 -2.04
C LYS A 92 -1.88 -14.48 -2.19
N LEU A 93 -1.86 -13.73 -3.31
CA LEU A 93 -0.89 -12.66 -3.54
C LEU A 93 -1.33 -11.32 -2.96
N CYS A 94 -2.61 -11.15 -2.65
CA CYS A 94 -3.14 -9.88 -2.18
C CYS A 94 -2.41 -9.33 -0.93
N PRO A 95 -2.07 -10.15 0.09
CA PRO A 95 -1.29 -9.70 1.23
C PRO A 95 0.04 -9.04 0.86
N LEU A 96 0.69 -9.47 -0.22
CA LEU A 96 1.96 -8.89 -0.66
C LEU A 96 1.83 -7.41 -1.05
N PHE A 97 0.71 -7.03 -1.68
CA PHE A 97 0.43 -5.62 -1.99
C PHE A 97 0.23 -4.79 -0.71
N CYS A 98 -0.38 -5.37 0.31
CA CYS A 98 -0.51 -4.73 1.62
C CYS A 98 0.86 -4.58 2.31
N ASP A 99 1.72 -5.58 2.21
CA ASP A 99 3.05 -5.57 2.82
C ASP A 99 4.00 -4.58 2.15
N VAL A 100 3.82 -4.29 0.85
CA VAL A 100 4.54 -3.22 0.15
C VAL A 100 4.34 -1.87 0.81
N ASP A 101 3.18 -1.58 1.37
CA ASP A 101 2.93 -0.33 2.08
C ASP A 101 3.78 -0.22 3.35
N ASN A 102 3.98 -1.34 4.07
CA ASN A 102 4.86 -1.36 5.25
C ASN A 102 6.30 -1.00 4.88
N VAL A 103 6.80 -1.50 3.75
CA VAL A 103 8.14 -1.16 3.24
C VAL A 103 8.18 0.28 2.75
N THR A 104 7.16 0.71 2.00
CA THR A 104 7.09 2.05 1.40
C THR A 104 7.15 3.16 2.45
N TYR A 105 6.37 3.04 3.50
CA TYR A 105 6.24 4.09 4.54
C TYR A 105 7.12 3.86 5.76
N GLY A 106 7.69 2.68 5.92
CA GLY A 106 8.52 2.34 7.08
C GLY A 106 9.76 3.24 7.18
N GLY A 107 10.01 3.80 8.37
CA GLY A 107 11.23 4.56 8.65
C GLY A 107 11.31 5.95 8.02
N LEU A 108 10.24 6.49 7.43
CA LEU A 108 10.21 7.87 6.97
C LEU A 108 10.33 8.85 8.14
N LYS A 109 10.90 10.04 7.87
CA LYS A 109 11.16 11.04 8.92
C LYS A 109 10.00 12.00 9.15
N LYS A 110 9.17 12.23 8.13
CA LYS A 110 8.09 13.25 8.18
C LYS A 110 6.69 12.68 8.11
N LEU A 111 6.56 11.41 7.74
CA LEU A 111 5.29 10.71 7.64
C LEU A 111 5.43 9.33 8.26
N ASP A 112 4.39 8.91 8.94
CA ASP A 112 4.25 7.53 9.41
C ASP A 112 2.83 7.07 9.19
N PHE A 113 2.58 5.76 9.26
CA PHE A 113 1.24 5.23 9.16
C PHE A 113 1.06 4.02 10.07
N SER A 114 -0.17 3.79 10.44
CA SER A 114 -0.62 2.58 11.12
C SER A 114 -1.89 2.06 10.49
N ARG A 115 -2.16 0.78 10.67
CA ARG A 115 -3.41 0.14 10.30
C ARG A 115 -3.61 -1.11 11.16
N THR A 116 -4.85 -1.48 11.40
CA THR A 116 -5.19 -2.68 12.18
C THR A 116 -5.63 -3.84 11.31
N LYS A 117 -6.14 -3.57 10.10
CA LYS A 117 -6.66 -4.59 9.20
C LYS A 117 -6.56 -4.17 7.74
N THR A 118 -6.57 -5.15 6.85
CA THR A 118 -6.63 -4.96 5.39
C THR A 118 -7.54 -5.99 4.74
N LEU A 119 -8.09 -5.63 3.59
CA LEU A 119 -8.86 -6.55 2.75
C LEU A 119 -8.02 -7.76 2.33
N GLY A 120 -6.73 -7.55 2.05
CA GLY A 120 -5.81 -8.60 1.63
C GLY A 120 -5.57 -9.67 2.70
N TYR A 121 -5.68 -9.31 3.98
CA TYR A 121 -5.58 -10.22 5.12
C TYR A 121 -6.95 -10.68 5.65
N GLY A 122 -8.01 -10.52 4.86
CA GLY A 122 -9.35 -10.98 5.22
C GLY A 122 -10.17 -10.04 6.08
N GLY A 123 -9.72 -8.80 6.25
CA GLY A 123 -10.50 -7.75 6.92
C GLY A 123 -11.67 -7.26 6.06
N ASP A 124 -12.60 -6.56 6.68
CA ASP A 124 -13.76 -5.93 6.03
C ASP A 124 -13.42 -4.60 5.35
N CYS A 125 -12.26 -4.03 5.65
CA CYS A 125 -11.72 -2.82 5.04
C CYS A 125 -10.20 -2.75 5.25
N CYS A 126 -9.57 -1.73 4.63
CA CYS A 126 -8.22 -1.30 4.97
C CYS A 126 -8.33 0.04 5.73
N ASP A 127 -7.89 0.06 6.97
CA ASP A 127 -7.99 1.22 7.86
C ASP A 127 -6.65 1.95 7.99
N PHE A 128 -6.31 2.76 7.01
CA PHE A 128 -5.08 3.54 7.04
C PHE A 128 -5.22 4.79 7.91
N HIS A 129 -4.31 4.92 8.86
CA HIS A 129 -4.10 6.15 9.64
C HIS A 129 -2.70 6.68 9.35
N PHE A 130 -2.62 7.80 8.64
CA PHE A 130 -1.38 8.50 8.35
C PHE A 130 -1.23 9.69 9.29
N PHE A 131 -0.03 9.91 9.80
CA PHE A 131 0.23 11.03 10.69
C PHE A 131 1.59 11.67 10.43
N ARG A 132 1.61 12.98 10.66
CA ARG A 132 2.81 13.80 10.52
C ARG A 132 3.76 13.52 11.67
N LYS A 133 5.00 13.19 11.34
CA LYS A 133 6.09 13.16 12.34
C LYS A 133 6.68 14.55 12.48
N ARG A 134 6.79 14.99 13.72
CA ARG A 134 7.53 16.20 14.07
C ARG A 134 8.94 15.78 14.42
N SER A 135 9.85 16.21 13.60
CA SER A 135 11.29 16.04 13.87
C SER A 135 11.77 17.16 14.75
#